data_79b798ff2b03af6206e2dd16e397120d
#
_entry.id   79b798ff2b03af6206e2dd16e397120d
#
_cell.length_a   1.000
_cell.length_b   1.000
_cell.length_c   1.000
_cell.angle_alpha   90.00
_cell.angle_beta   90.00
_cell.angle_gamma   90.00
#
_symmetry.space_group_name_H-M   'P 1'
#
loop_
_entity.id
_entity.type
_entity.pdbx_description
1 polymer ?
#
loop_
_entity_poly.entity_id
_entity_poly.type
_entity_poly.pdbx_seq_one_letter_code
_entity_poly.pdbx_strand_id
1 'polypeptide(L)'
;MLKVLLYDGGMKLAGKSGVGRAMEHQARALQNAGIPYTHDPGEDYNIVQLNTVFPNSLWMGMKARMQGKKVVYYGHSTMEDFRNSFTGSNLAAGLFKRWIKRCYESGDVIITPTPYSARLLNTYGLRKPVVALSNGIDLAAYKRSEEGARRFREAYCFTESRKVVLGVGHYIERKGILDFVEMAKWYPQYDFIWFGSTPSALIPAKIRKAVRTQLPNLQFPGFVGKEELMDAYSGSDLFFFPTLEETEGIVMLEAMAMETPVLTRDIPVYEGWLEHGRTVYKGRGQEDFARLLPDILEGRLPRLTEEAYRLVQENSITKIGDALAGIYEGLFAEEKAESKNLQLL
;
A
#
# COMPACT_ATOMS: atom_id res chain seq x y z
N MET A 1 -21.50 -21.23 -9.39
CA MET A 1 -21.12 -20.28 -8.30
C MET A 1 -19.80 -19.62 -8.71
N LEU A 2 -19.67 -18.32 -8.59
CA LEU A 2 -18.43 -17.60 -8.90
C LEU A 2 -17.31 -18.05 -7.96
N LYS A 3 -16.13 -18.42 -8.50
CA LYS A 3 -14.94 -18.77 -7.72
C LYS A 3 -13.72 -18.04 -8.29
N VAL A 4 -12.87 -17.50 -7.42
CA VAL A 4 -11.71 -16.69 -7.77
C VAL A 4 -10.42 -17.46 -7.49
N LEU A 5 -9.51 -17.52 -8.45
CA LEU A 5 -8.12 -17.88 -8.21
C LEU A 5 -7.34 -16.61 -7.81
N LEU A 6 -6.97 -16.49 -6.53
CA LEU A 6 -5.97 -15.52 -6.08
C LEU A 6 -4.58 -16.05 -6.41
N TYR A 7 -4.07 -15.68 -7.57
CA TYR A 7 -2.79 -16.20 -8.04
C TYR A 7 -1.62 -15.52 -7.35
N ASP A 8 -0.87 -16.30 -6.61
CA ASP A 8 0.26 -15.86 -5.78
C ASP A 8 1.62 -15.95 -6.50
N GLY A 9 1.60 -16.00 -7.83
CA GLY A 9 2.81 -16.10 -8.65
C GLY A 9 3.81 -14.99 -8.34
N GLY A 10 5.03 -15.40 -7.93
CA GLY A 10 6.11 -14.48 -7.57
C GLY A 10 6.05 -13.93 -6.14
N MET A 11 5.07 -14.34 -5.31
CA MET A 11 4.92 -13.86 -3.92
C MET A 11 6.09 -14.24 -3.02
N LYS A 12 6.86 -15.28 -3.33
CA LYS A 12 8.14 -15.56 -2.63
C LYS A 12 9.10 -14.37 -2.65
N LEU A 13 9.02 -13.53 -3.70
CA LEU A 13 9.84 -12.32 -3.86
C LEU A 13 9.12 -11.06 -3.34
N ALA A 14 7.80 -11.00 -3.44
CA ALA A 14 6.99 -9.82 -3.11
C ALA A 14 6.22 -9.91 -1.79
N GLY A 15 6.22 -11.04 -1.09
CA GLY A 15 5.37 -11.28 0.09
C GLY A 15 5.66 -10.36 1.28
N LYS A 16 6.89 -9.86 1.41
CA LYS A 16 7.29 -8.86 2.43
C LYS A 16 7.06 -7.41 1.97
N SER A 17 6.24 -7.18 0.95
CA SER A 17 5.94 -5.86 0.39
C SER A 17 4.47 -5.48 0.62
N GLY A 18 4.11 -4.25 0.24
CA GLY A 18 2.72 -3.80 0.22
C GLY A 18 1.79 -4.68 -0.64
N VAL A 19 2.32 -5.32 -1.71
CA VAL A 19 1.54 -6.26 -2.54
C VAL A 19 1.14 -7.51 -1.75
N GLY A 20 2.03 -8.05 -0.93
CA GLY A 20 1.71 -9.18 -0.04
C GLY A 20 0.58 -8.83 0.91
N ARG A 21 0.65 -7.66 1.53
CA ARG A 21 -0.39 -7.14 2.42
C ARG A 21 -1.72 -6.93 1.67
N ALA A 22 -1.67 -6.36 0.47
CA ALA A 22 -2.84 -6.18 -0.38
C ALA A 22 -3.54 -7.52 -0.67
N MET A 23 -2.79 -8.57 -0.99
CA MET A 23 -3.37 -9.91 -1.23
C MET A 23 -4.04 -10.50 0.01
N GLU A 24 -3.47 -10.31 1.20
CA GLU A 24 -4.11 -10.71 2.46
C GLU A 24 -5.45 -10.00 2.65
N HIS A 25 -5.50 -8.69 2.39
CA HIS A 25 -6.72 -7.90 2.48
C HIS A 25 -7.76 -8.35 1.42
N GLN A 26 -7.32 -8.61 0.19
CA GLN A 26 -8.19 -9.14 -0.87
C GLN A 26 -8.80 -10.49 -0.51
N ALA A 27 -8.01 -11.42 0.03
CA ALA A 27 -8.52 -12.72 0.47
C ALA A 27 -9.61 -12.57 1.53
N ARG A 28 -9.39 -11.69 2.52
CA ARG A 28 -10.40 -11.39 3.56
C ARG A 28 -11.62 -10.66 3.00
N ALA A 29 -11.43 -9.74 2.05
CA ALA A 29 -12.52 -9.05 1.39
C ALA A 29 -13.43 -10.03 0.63
N LEU A 30 -12.85 -10.97 -0.12
CA LEU A 30 -13.60 -12.04 -0.78
C LEU A 30 -14.35 -12.93 0.21
N GLN A 31 -13.70 -13.31 1.32
CA GLN A 31 -14.32 -14.11 2.37
C GLN A 31 -15.53 -13.38 2.98
N ASN A 32 -15.40 -12.08 3.30
CA ASN A 32 -16.48 -11.27 3.84
C ASN A 32 -17.65 -11.12 2.86
N ALA A 33 -17.36 -11.02 1.57
CA ALA A 33 -18.37 -10.96 0.51
C ALA A 33 -18.99 -12.34 0.16
N GLY A 34 -18.57 -13.42 0.83
CA GLY A 34 -19.05 -14.78 0.54
C GLY A 34 -18.61 -15.32 -0.82
N ILE A 35 -17.54 -14.77 -1.40
CA ILE A 35 -17.00 -15.21 -2.70
C ILE A 35 -15.94 -16.29 -2.46
N PRO A 36 -16.18 -17.54 -2.89
CA PRO A 36 -15.19 -18.61 -2.80
C PRO A 36 -13.91 -18.26 -3.57
N TYR A 37 -12.76 -18.55 -2.98
CA TYR A 37 -11.48 -18.40 -3.66
C TYR A 37 -10.55 -19.59 -3.40
N THR A 38 -9.52 -19.70 -4.21
CA THR A 38 -8.42 -20.67 -4.07
C THR A 38 -7.09 -20.02 -4.42
N HIS A 39 -6.00 -20.59 -3.94
CA HIS A 39 -4.64 -20.28 -4.37
C HIS A 39 -4.06 -21.34 -5.32
N ASP A 40 -4.78 -22.47 -5.49
CA ASP A 40 -4.33 -23.56 -6.35
C ASP A 40 -4.80 -23.36 -7.80
N PRO A 41 -3.91 -23.12 -8.76
CA PRO A 41 -4.26 -22.98 -10.17
C PRO A 41 -4.70 -24.31 -10.83
N GLY A 42 -4.64 -25.43 -10.11
CA GLY A 42 -5.17 -26.73 -10.53
C GLY A 42 -6.65 -26.93 -10.23
N GLU A 43 -7.22 -26.13 -9.33
CA GLU A 43 -8.64 -26.14 -9.05
C GLU A 43 -9.46 -25.41 -10.14
N ASP A 44 -10.78 -25.67 -10.21
CA ASP A 44 -11.64 -24.89 -11.10
C ASP A 44 -11.94 -23.51 -10.54
N TYR A 45 -11.94 -22.50 -11.41
CA TYR A 45 -12.24 -21.10 -11.10
C TYR A 45 -12.87 -20.41 -12.32
N ASN A 46 -13.55 -19.29 -12.08
CA ASN A 46 -14.15 -18.46 -13.14
C ASN A 46 -13.30 -17.23 -13.44
N ILE A 47 -12.64 -16.68 -12.40
CA ILE A 47 -11.81 -15.47 -12.47
C ILE A 47 -10.43 -15.81 -11.95
N VAL A 48 -9.38 -15.35 -12.65
CA VAL A 48 -8.03 -15.25 -12.06
C VAL A 48 -7.74 -13.80 -11.69
N GLN A 49 -7.30 -13.57 -10.46
CA GLN A 49 -6.86 -12.28 -9.96
C GLN A 49 -5.34 -12.28 -9.84
N LEU A 50 -4.69 -11.35 -10.54
CA LEU A 50 -3.24 -11.22 -10.66
C LEU A 50 -2.77 -9.95 -9.93
N ASN A 51 -1.78 -10.09 -9.06
CA ASN A 51 -1.29 -8.99 -8.22
C ASN A 51 0.15 -8.57 -8.53
N THR A 52 0.88 -9.34 -9.32
CA THR A 52 2.28 -9.08 -9.64
C THR A 52 2.50 -8.94 -11.14
N VAL A 53 3.53 -8.21 -11.52
CA VAL A 53 3.93 -8.03 -12.92
C VAL A 53 5.08 -8.95 -13.34
N PHE A 54 5.24 -10.09 -12.68
CA PHE A 54 6.22 -11.09 -13.07
C PHE A 54 5.79 -11.88 -14.31
N PRO A 55 6.74 -12.47 -15.08
CA PRO A 55 6.43 -13.22 -16.30
C PRO A 55 5.41 -14.35 -16.10
N ASN A 56 5.45 -15.03 -14.96
CA ASN A 56 4.49 -16.08 -14.61
C ASN A 56 3.05 -15.56 -14.42
N SER A 57 2.89 -14.32 -13.93
CA SER A 57 1.57 -13.70 -13.83
C SER A 57 1.00 -13.38 -15.22
N LEU A 58 1.82 -12.82 -16.11
CA LEU A 58 1.41 -12.60 -17.49
C LEU A 58 1.02 -13.92 -18.17
N TRP A 59 1.84 -14.97 -18.00
CA TRP A 59 1.55 -16.29 -18.55
C TRP A 59 0.24 -16.87 -18.02
N MET A 60 -0.01 -16.75 -16.71
CA MET A 60 -1.26 -17.20 -16.07
C MET A 60 -2.48 -16.45 -16.63
N GLY A 61 -2.39 -15.12 -16.80
CA GLY A 61 -3.46 -14.34 -17.41
C GLY A 61 -3.77 -14.80 -18.83
N MET A 62 -2.73 -15.03 -19.65
CA MET A 62 -2.89 -15.54 -21.02
C MET A 62 -3.51 -16.94 -21.05
N LYS A 63 -3.06 -17.85 -20.17
CA LYS A 63 -3.61 -19.20 -20.01
C LYS A 63 -5.09 -19.16 -19.63
N ALA A 64 -5.45 -18.35 -18.63
CA ALA A 64 -6.83 -18.22 -18.17
C ALA A 64 -7.75 -17.73 -19.30
N ARG A 65 -7.33 -16.73 -20.08
CA ARG A 65 -8.09 -16.24 -21.24
C ARG A 65 -8.29 -17.30 -22.31
N MET A 66 -7.25 -18.11 -22.63
CA MET A 66 -7.39 -19.22 -23.57
C MET A 66 -8.40 -20.29 -23.09
N GLN A 67 -8.63 -20.38 -21.77
CA GLN A 67 -9.60 -21.25 -21.15
C GLN A 67 -10.99 -20.61 -20.99
N GLY A 68 -11.23 -19.43 -21.55
CA GLY A 68 -12.49 -18.69 -21.40
C GLY A 68 -12.74 -18.15 -19.99
N LYS A 69 -11.71 -18.07 -19.14
CA LYS A 69 -11.81 -17.48 -17.78
C LYS A 69 -11.58 -15.97 -17.83
N LYS A 70 -12.18 -15.23 -16.91
CA LYS A 70 -11.96 -13.79 -16.77
C LYS A 70 -10.67 -13.49 -16.01
N VAL A 71 -10.03 -12.38 -16.36
CA VAL A 71 -8.75 -11.95 -15.78
C VAL A 71 -8.91 -10.57 -15.15
N VAL A 72 -8.73 -10.47 -13.83
CA VAL A 72 -8.66 -9.22 -13.09
C VAL A 72 -7.20 -8.95 -12.79
N TYR A 73 -6.66 -7.82 -13.23
CA TYR A 73 -5.27 -7.46 -12.98
C TYR A 73 -5.18 -6.28 -12.01
N TYR A 74 -4.50 -6.48 -10.88
CA TYR A 74 -4.23 -5.40 -9.93
C TYR A 74 -3.03 -4.57 -10.35
N GLY A 75 -3.26 -3.28 -10.59
CA GLY A 75 -2.27 -2.30 -10.99
C GLY A 75 -1.54 -1.70 -9.79
N HIS A 76 -0.81 -2.52 -9.04
CA HIS A 76 0.00 -2.07 -7.90
C HIS A 76 1.28 -1.35 -8.31
N SER A 77 1.73 -1.51 -9.54
CA SER A 77 3.00 -0.97 -10.03
C SER A 77 2.77 0.08 -11.11
N THR A 78 3.48 1.20 -11.01
CA THR A 78 3.56 2.23 -12.03
C THR A 78 5.03 2.48 -12.41
N MET A 79 5.28 3.15 -13.53
CA MET A 79 6.64 3.57 -13.88
C MET A 79 7.17 4.58 -12.85
N GLU A 80 6.30 5.44 -12.38
CA GLU A 80 6.59 6.51 -11.41
C GLU A 80 7.01 5.91 -10.07
N ASP A 81 6.26 4.93 -9.59
CA ASP A 81 6.57 4.16 -8.38
C ASP A 81 7.88 3.34 -8.50
N PHE A 82 8.20 2.85 -9.70
CA PHE A 82 9.44 2.12 -9.97
C PHE A 82 10.67 3.03 -9.96
N ARG A 83 10.52 4.30 -10.37
CA ARG A 83 11.61 5.28 -10.33
C ARG A 83 12.08 5.51 -8.89
N ASN A 84 13.37 5.79 -8.71
CA ASN A 84 13.99 6.05 -7.42
C ASN A 84 13.79 4.94 -6.37
N SER A 85 13.39 3.72 -6.81
CA SER A 85 13.22 2.58 -5.92
C SER A 85 14.52 1.79 -5.73
N PHE A 86 15.21 1.49 -6.83
CA PHE A 86 16.40 0.63 -6.80
C PHE A 86 17.53 1.20 -7.65
N THR A 87 18.75 0.71 -7.43
CA THR A 87 19.90 1.06 -8.26
C THR A 87 19.60 0.71 -9.72
N GLY A 88 19.69 1.69 -10.61
CA GLY A 88 19.43 1.54 -12.05
C GLY A 88 17.96 1.62 -12.47
N SER A 89 16.99 1.74 -11.54
CA SER A 89 15.56 1.80 -11.86
C SER A 89 15.19 2.96 -12.80
N ASN A 90 15.86 4.10 -12.70
CA ASN A 90 15.59 5.25 -13.55
C ASN A 90 15.92 4.99 -15.03
N LEU A 91 16.98 4.23 -15.31
CA LEU A 91 17.35 3.85 -16.67
C LEU A 91 16.39 2.81 -17.27
N ALA A 92 15.89 1.91 -16.42
CA ALA A 92 14.97 0.84 -16.83
C ALA A 92 13.50 1.27 -16.85
N ALA A 93 13.16 2.46 -16.37
CA ALA A 93 11.77 2.89 -16.15
C ALA A 93 10.91 2.85 -17.43
N GLY A 94 11.46 3.26 -18.59
CA GLY A 94 10.74 3.22 -19.87
C GLY A 94 10.45 1.80 -20.36
N LEU A 95 11.39 0.87 -20.16
CA LEU A 95 11.20 -0.56 -20.48
C LEU A 95 10.19 -1.18 -19.50
N PHE A 96 10.29 -0.82 -18.22
CA PHE A 96 9.34 -1.26 -17.20
C PHE A 96 7.91 -0.81 -17.52
N LYS A 97 7.72 0.45 -17.96
CA LYS A 97 6.40 0.95 -18.40
C LYS A 97 5.81 0.09 -19.54
N ARG A 98 6.63 -0.25 -20.56
CA ARG A 98 6.18 -1.12 -21.67
C ARG A 98 5.81 -2.51 -21.18
N TRP A 99 6.59 -3.04 -20.24
CA TRP A 99 6.35 -4.35 -19.65
C TRP A 99 5.06 -4.41 -18.86
N ILE A 100 4.86 -3.48 -17.91
CA ILE A 100 3.63 -3.46 -17.09
C ILE A 100 2.40 -3.19 -17.94
N LYS A 101 2.50 -2.34 -18.98
CA LYS A 101 1.42 -2.17 -19.96
C LYS A 101 1.02 -3.51 -20.57
N ARG A 102 1.99 -4.34 -21.00
CA ARG A 102 1.70 -5.66 -21.56
C ARG A 102 1.03 -6.59 -20.55
N CYS A 103 1.47 -6.54 -19.28
CA CYS A 103 0.85 -7.30 -18.21
C CYS A 103 -0.61 -6.89 -18.02
N TYR A 104 -0.88 -5.60 -17.86
CA TYR A 104 -2.21 -5.07 -17.59
C TYR A 104 -3.18 -5.28 -18.77
N GLU A 105 -2.72 -5.17 -20.00
CA GLU A 105 -3.51 -5.47 -21.21
C GLU A 105 -3.95 -6.95 -21.29
N SER A 106 -3.35 -7.85 -20.54
CA SER A 106 -3.80 -9.24 -20.43
C SER A 106 -5.05 -9.40 -19.57
N GLY A 107 -5.40 -8.40 -18.74
CA GLY A 107 -6.61 -8.37 -17.95
C GLY A 107 -7.86 -8.03 -18.76
N ASP A 108 -9.04 -8.37 -18.26
CA ASP A 108 -10.32 -7.88 -18.75
C ASP A 108 -10.68 -6.56 -18.07
N VAL A 109 -10.29 -6.41 -16.81
CA VAL A 109 -10.33 -5.17 -16.04
C VAL A 109 -9.03 -5.00 -15.26
N ILE A 110 -8.62 -3.75 -15.06
CA ILE A 110 -7.48 -3.39 -14.22
C ILE A 110 -8.03 -2.68 -12.98
N ILE A 111 -7.68 -3.16 -11.80
CA ILE A 111 -8.01 -2.52 -10.53
C ILE A 111 -6.74 -1.86 -9.98
N THR A 112 -6.82 -0.61 -9.57
CA THR A 112 -5.70 0.10 -8.96
C THR A 112 -6.18 0.90 -7.74
N PRO A 113 -5.34 1.13 -6.70
CA PRO A 113 -5.90 1.47 -5.40
C PRO A 113 -6.50 2.89 -5.27
N THR A 114 -6.12 3.83 -6.13
CA THR A 114 -6.60 5.22 -6.00
C THR A 114 -7.07 5.82 -7.33
N PRO A 115 -7.93 6.85 -7.30
CA PRO A 115 -8.28 7.61 -8.51
C PRO A 115 -7.06 8.23 -9.21
N TYR A 116 -6.03 8.64 -8.45
CA TYR A 116 -4.77 9.10 -9.00
C TYR A 116 -4.06 8.01 -9.81
N SER A 117 -3.87 6.83 -9.23
CA SER A 117 -3.22 5.72 -9.93
C SER A 117 -4.03 5.26 -11.15
N ALA A 118 -5.37 5.33 -11.09
CA ALA A 118 -6.22 5.05 -12.25
C ALA A 118 -6.02 6.08 -13.38
N ARG A 119 -6.01 7.37 -13.06
CA ARG A 119 -5.69 8.42 -14.05
C ARG A 119 -4.30 8.22 -14.65
N LEU A 120 -3.30 7.92 -13.80
CA LEU A 120 -1.93 7.69 -14.22
C LEU A 120 -1.82 6.49 -15.17
N LEU A 121 -2.43 5.34 -14.85
CA LEU A 121 -2.44 4.16 -15.71
C LEU A 121 -3.15 4.42 -17.04
N ASN A 122 -4.22 5.22 -17.07
CA ASN A 122 -4.89 5.63 -18.30
C ASN A 122 -3.95 6.41 -19.23
N THR A 123 -2.98 7.18 -18.70
CA THR A 123 -1.95 7.85 -19.55
C THR A 123 -1.01 6.87 -20.25
N TYR A 124 -1.02 5.60 -19.87
CA TYR A 124 -0.20 4.57 -20.55
C TYR A 124 -0.83 4.07 -21.84
N GLY A 125 -2.04 4.56 -22.17
CA GLY A 125 -2.78 4.15 -23.35
C GLY A 125 -3.25 2.69 -23.24
N LEU A 126 -3.72 2.30 -22.07
CA LEU A 126 -4.38 1.02 -21.83
C LEU A 126 -5.74 1.01 -22.55
N ARG A 127 -6.09 -0.13 -23.15
CA ARG A 127 -7.38 -0.34 -23.84
C ARG A 127 -8.42 -1.02 -22.96
N LYS A 128 -8.00 -1.47 -21.78
CA LYS A 128 -8.84 -2.15 -20.80
C LYS A 128 -9.36 -1.15 -19.77
N PRO A 129 -10.57 -1.35 -19.24
CA PRO A 129 -11.10 -0.52 -18.16
C PRO A 129 -10.15 -0.48 -16.96
N VAL A 130 -9.92 0.70 -16.40
CA VAL A 130 -9.16 0.90 -15.17
C VAL A 130 -10.08 1.43 -14.10
N VAL A 131 -10.25 0.66 -13.03
CA VAL A 131 -11.14 0.95 -11.90
C VAL A 131 -10.31 1.29 -10.68
N ALA A 132 -10.63 2.37 -9.99
CA ALA A 132 -10.04 2.71 -8.71
C ALA A 132 -10.79 1.99 -7.59
N LEU A 133 -10.09 1.16 -6.83
CA LEU A 133 -10.60 0.48 -5.65
C LEU A 133 -9.48 0.29 -4.64
N SER A 134 -9.62 0.85 -3.44
CA SER A 134 -8.63 0.75 -2.36
C SER A 134 -8.25 -0.71 -2.06
N ASN A 135 -7.03 -0.93 -1.58
CA ASN A 135 -6.61 -2.23 -1.04
C ASN A 135 -7.37 -2.60 0.24
N GLY A 136 -8.03 -1.62 0.83
CA GLY A 136 -8.81 -1.80 2.05
C GLY A 136 -7.99 -1.99 3.31
N ILE A 137 -8.69 -2.00 4.43
CA ILE A 137 -8.12 -2.24 5.76
C ILE A 137 -9.04 -3.13 6.59
N ASP A 138 -8.46 -4.10 7.29
CA ASP A 138 -9.19 -4.97 8.22
C ASP A 138 -9.32 -4.30 9.59
N LEU A 139 -10.37 -3.52 9.79
CA LEU A 139 -10.62 -2.81 11.05
C LEU A 139 -10.85 -3.75 12.25
N ALA A 140 -11.19 -5.02 12.02
CA ALA A 140 -11.31 -5.98 13.09
C ALA A 140 -9.94 -6.41 13.63
N ALA A 141 -8.93 -6.44 12.75
CA ALA A 141 -7.56 -6.80 13.09
C ALA A 141 -6.74 -5.60 13.58
N TYR A 142 -6.95 -4.40 13.01
CA TYR A 142 -6.20 -3.20 13.36
C TYR A 142 -6.92 -2.41 14.47
N LYS A 143 -6.58 -2.69 15.70
CA LYS A 143 -7.13 -2.03 16.90
C LYS A 143 -5.99 -1.57 17.80
N ARG A 144 -6.05 -0.31 18.21
CA ARG A 144 -5.12 0.26 19.19
C ARG A 144 -5.16 -0.53 20.50
N SER A 145 -3.98 -0.82 21.07
CA SER A 145 -3.81 -1.60 22.28
C SER A 145 -2.83 -0.91 23.23
N GLU A 146 -3.26 -0.62 24.45
CA GLU A 146 -2.37 -0.06 25.50
C GLU A 146 -1.25 -1.06 25.86
N GLU A 147 -1.59 -2.34 25.93
CA GLU A 147 -0.60 -3.39 26.18
C GLU A 147 0.42 -3.50 25.02
N GLY A 148 -0.06 -3.41 23.77
CA GLY A 148 0.81 -3.36 22.60
C GLY A 148 1.72 -2.13 22.62
N ALA A 149 1.18 -0.98 22.99
CA ALA A 149 1.98 0.25 23.14
C ALA A 149 3.09 0.08 24.18
N ARG A 150 2.78 -0.54 25.32
CA ARG A 150 3.77 -0.82 26.38
C ARG A 150 4.84 -1.79 25.87
N ARG A 151 4.46 -2.94 25.26
CA ARG A 151 5.42 -3.92 24.70
C ARG A 151 6.37 -3.26 23.70
N PHE A 152 5.86 -2.44 22.80
CA PHE A 152 6.67 -1.72 21.82
C PHE A 152 7.69 -0.79 22.51
N ARG A 153 7.25 0.04 23.46
CA ARG A 153 8.14 0.98 24.16
C ARG A 153 9.21 0.26 24.98
N GLU A 154 8.85 -0.83 25.64
CA GLU A 154 9.80 -1.67 26.38
C GLU A 154 10.83 -2.33 25.44
N ALA A 155 10.36 -2.95 24.34
CA ALA A 155 11.22 -3.65 23.37
C ALA A 155 12.31 -2.75 22.73
N TYR A 156 11.96 -1.47 22.52
CA TYR A 156 12.86 -0.50 21.87
C TYR A 156 13.46 0.51 22.84
N CYS A 157 13.30 0.30 24.15
CA CYS A 157 13.85 1.14 25.22
C CYS A 157 13.37 2.60 25.17
N PHE A 158 12.15 2.85 24.74
CA PHE A 158 11.55 4.19 24.74
C PHE A 158 10.94 4.49 26.12
N THR A 159 11.26 5.65 26.67
CA THR A 159 10.68 6.12 27.94
C THR A 159 9.30 6.75 27.70
N GLU A 160 8.44 6.74 28.71
CA GLU A 160 7.11 7.37 28.62
C GLU A 160 7.16 8.88 28.38
N SER A 161 8.22 9.54 28.86
CA SER A 161 8.42 10.98 28.73
C SER A 161 8.84 11.44 27.34
N ARG A 162 9.31 10.52 26.47
CA ARG A 162 9.78 10.86 25.13
C ARG A 162 8.73 10.54 24.08
N LYS A 163 8.57 11.44 23.13
CA LYS A 163 7.69 11.24 21.96
C LYS A 163 8.38 10.34 20.93
N VAL A 164 7.61 9.41 20.36
CA VAL A 164 8.11 8.44 19.39
C VAL A 164 7.52 8.69 18.02
N VAL A 165 8.38 8.84 17.03
CA VAL A 165 8.05 9.01 15.60
C VAL A 165 8.33 7.72 14.87
N LEU A 166 7.28 7.13 14.29
CA LEU A 166 7.34 5.87 13.54
C LEU A 166 7.40 6.13 12.04
N GLY A 167 8.32 5.48 11.34
CA GLY A 167 8.33 5.34 9.88
C GLY A 167 8.22 3.88 9.46
N VAL A 168 7.57 3.59 8.35
CA VAL A 168 7.40 2.21 7.83
C VAL A 168 7.58 2.19 6.31
N GLY A 169 8.43 1.29 5.82
CA GLY A 169 8.62 1.09 4.38
C GLY A 169 9.98 0.52 4.01
N HIS A 170 10.11 0.11 2.77
CA HIS A 170 11.40 -0.34 2.23
C HIS A 170 12.47 0.74 2.35
N TYR A 171 13.73 0.32 2.53
CA TYR A 171 14.89 1.22 2.54
C TYR A 171 15.22 1.69 1.12
N ILE A 172 14.39 2.56 0.60
CA ILE A 172 14.53 3.16 -0.74
C ILE A 172 14.27 4.67 -0.67
N GLU A 173 14.84 5.40 -1.61
CA GLU A 173 14.74 6.86 -1.63
C GLU A 173 13.30 7.34 -1.70
N ARG A 174 12.50 6.71 -2.53
CA ARG A 174 11.10 7.04 -2.74
C ARG A 174 10.28 7.09 -1.45
N LYS A 175 10.60 6.26 -0.45
CA LYS A 175 9.90 6.26 0.84
C LYS A 175 10.26 7.42 1.77
N GLY A 176 11.19 8.30 1.37
CA GLY A 176 11.52 9.51 2.12
C GLY A 176 12.42 9.27 3.33
N ILE A 177 13.18 8.18 3.36
CA ILE A 177 14.11 7.84 4.45
C ILE A 177 15.12 8.97 4.75
N LEU A 178 15.53 9.72 3.72
CA LEU A 178 16.45 10.83 3.91
C LEU A 178 15.83 11.95 4.76
N ASP A 179 14.59 12.30 4.50
CA ASP A 179 13.86 13.30 5.28
C ASP A 179 13.60 12.83 6.71
N PHE A 180 13.32 11.54 6.89
CA PHE A 180 13.15 10.93 8.20
C PHE A 180 14.43 11.05 9.05
N VAL A 181 15.61 10.75 8.47
CA VAL A 181 16.90 10.87 9.13
C VAL A 181 17.23 12.33 9.44
N GLU A 182 16.91 13.27 8.54
CA GLU A 182 17.15 14.71 8.80
C GLU A 182 16.28 15.21 9.96
N MET A 183 15.00 14.80 10.04
CA MET A 183 14.16 15.15 11.19
C MET A 183 14.71 14.58 12.51
N ALA A 184 15.24 13.36 12.50
CA ALA A 184 15.88 12.78 13.68
C ALA A 184 17.12 13.58 14.15
N LYS A 185 17.91 14.13 13.21
CA LYS A 185 19.05 15.01 13.54
C LYS A 185 18.60 16.34 14.14
N TRP A 186 17.54 16.93 13.59
CA TRP A 186 17.08 18.27 14.01
C TRP A 186 16.32 18.22 15.34
N TYR A 187 15.75 17.07 15.70
CA TYR A 187 14.92 16.90 16.90
C TYR A 187 15.45 15.78 17.83
N PRO A 188 16.64 15.95 18.46
CA PRO A 188 17.23 14.94 19.32
C PRO A 188 16.41 14.63 20.59
N GLN A 189 15.43 15.48 20.93
CA GLN A 189 14.52 15.28 22.06
C GLN A 189 13.41 14.25 21.78
N TYR A 190 13.14 13.88 20.51
CA TYR A 190 12.18 12.84 20.12
C TYR A 190 12.92 11.59 19.69
N ASP A 191 12.28 10.44 19.84
CA ASP A 191 12.80 9.17 19.37
C ASP A 191 12.22 8.84 18.00
N PHE A 192 13.06 8.31 17.11
CA PHE A 192 12.69 7.95 15.74
C PHE A 192 12.98 6.48 15.50
N ILE A 193 12.02 5.75 14.95
CA ILE A 193 12.19 4.35 14.59
C ILE A 193 11.59 4.08 13.22
N TRP A 194 12.31 3.36 12.36
CA TRP A 194 11.85 3.01 11.02
C TRP A 194 11.87 1.51 10.81
N PHE A 195 10.72 0.93 10.54
CA PHE A 195 10.56 -0.48 10.21
C PHE A 195 10.54 -0.72 8.71
N GLY A 196 11.28 -1.72 8.28
CA GLY A 196 11.34 -2.19 6.91
C GLY A 196 12.72 -2.68 6.53
N SER A 197 12.82 -3.25 5.35
CA SER A 197 14.11 -3.72 4.84
C SER A 197 14.14 -3.70 3.32
N THR A 198 15.34 -3.69 2.78
CA THR A 198 15.63 -3.91 1.36
C THR A 198 16.95 -4.66 1.27
N PRO A 199 17.09 -5.67 0.41
CA PRO A 199 18.38 -6.35 0.21
C PRO A 199 19.49 -5.35 -0.06
N SER A 200 20.60 -5.44 0.66
CA SER A 200 21.67 -4.43 0.65
C SER A 200 22.26 -4.17 -0.73
N ALA A 201 22.26 -5.18 -1.62
CA ALA A 201 22.70 -5.06 -3.01
C ALA A 201 21.81 -4.13 -3.85
N LEU A 202 20.54 -3.97 -3.50
CA LEU A 202 19.57 -3.12 -4.20
C LEU A 202 19.50 -1.70 -3.65
N ILE A 203 20.07 -1.45 -2.46
CA ILE A 203 20.02 -0.15 -1.78
C ILE A 203 21.04 0.81 -2.41
N PRO A 204 20.61 1.97 -2.96
CA PRO A 204 21.54 3.01 -3.42
C PRO A 204 22.49 3.48 -2.29
N ALA A 205 23.71 3.87 -2.65
CA ALA A 205 24.74 4.24 -1.67
C ALA A 205 24.29 5.32 -0.65
N LYS A 206 23.54 6.33 -1.12
CA LYS A 206 23.01 7.40 -0.26
C LYS A 206 22.03 6.88 0.80
N ILE A 207 21.17 5.94 0.44
CA ILE A 207 20.19 5.33 1.36
C ILE A 207 20.92 4.40 2.32
N ARG A 208 21.92 3.64 1.84
CA ARG A 208 22.76 2.79 2.70
C ARG A 208 23.50 3.63 3.75
N LYS A 209 23.96 4.82 3.39
CA LYS A 209 24.56 5.77 4.35
C LYS A 209 23.52 6.24 5.37
N ALA A 210 22.31 6.59 4.93
CA ALA A 210 21.23 7.06 5.80
C ALA A 210 20.82 6.02 6.85
N VAL A 211 20.58 4.76 6.45
CA VAL A 211 20.17 3.68 7.39
C VAL A 211 21.30 3.21 8.31
N ARG A 212 22.54 3.62 8.04
CA ARG A 212 23.71 3.39 8.92
C ARG A 212 24.04 4.60 9.80
N THR A 213 23.24 5.64 9.74
CA THR A 213 23.44 6.84 10.59
C THR A 213 23.29 6.44 12.06
N GLN A 214 24.31 6.77 12.85
CA GLN A 214 24.35 6.51 14.29
C GLN A 214 23.90 7.79 15.02
N LEU A 215 22.67 7.80 15.53
CA LEU A 215 22.15 8.84 16.42
C LEU A 215 21.52 8.16 17.64
N PRO A 216 21.66 8.74 18.85
CA PRO A 216 21.07 8.16 20.07
C PRO A 216 19.54 7.99 20.01
N ASN A 217 18.87 8.79 19.18
CA ASN A 217 17.43 8.85 19.05
C ASN A 217 16.92 8.27 17.73
N LEU A 218 17.70 7.45 16.99
CA LEU A 218 17.29 6.90 15.70
C LEU A 218 17.58 5.41 15.60
N GLN A 219 16.55 4.62 15.31
CA GLN A 219 16.66 3.16 15.20
C GLN A 219 16.14 2.67 13.84
N PHE A 220 16.85 1.67 13.29
CA PHE A 220 16.48 0.92 12.07
C PHE A 220 16.51 -0.60 12.36
N PRO A 221 15.49 -1.17 13.06
CA PRO A 221 15.49 -2.58 13.45
C PRO A 221 15.37 -3.56 12.29
N GLY A 222 14.94 -3.09 11.13
CA GLY A 222 14.66 -3.95 9.98
C GLY A 222 13.18 -4.25 9.79
N PHE A 223 12.90 -5.39 9.12
CA PHE A 223 11.53 -5.84 8.89
C PHE A 223 10.98 -6.52 10.16
N VAL A 224 9.77 -6.16 10.52
CA VAL A 224 9.03 -6.73 11.67
C VAL A 224 7.73 -7.40 11.23
N GLY A 225 7.22 -8.29 12.06
CA GLY A 225 5.94 -8.96 11.84
C GLY A 225 4.74 -8.02 12.01
N LYS A 226 3.55 -8.53 11.62
CA LYS A 226 2.31 -7.74 11.69
C LYS A 226 1.98 -7.31 13.12
N GLU A 227 2.08 -8.20 14.09
CA GLU A 227 1.74 -7.93 15.49
C GLU A 227 2.66 -6.85 16.07
N GLU A 228 3.95 -6.96 15.86
CA GLU A 228 4.94 -5.98 16.31
C GLU A 228 4.73 -4.60 15.64
N LEU A 229 4.33 -4.60 14.37
CA LEU A 229 4.00 -3.35 13.68
C LEU A 229 2.73 -2.71 14.25
N MET A 230 1.72 -3.50 14.62
CA MET A 230 0.52 -3.00 15.28
C MET A 230 0.84 -2.44 16.69
N ASP A 231 1.73 -3.10 17.44
CA ASP A 231 2.24 -2.60 18.70
C ASP A 231 2.96 -1.25 18.51
N ALA A 232 3.76 -1.13 17.44
CA ALA A 232 4.46 0.10 17.10
C ALA A 232 3.50 1.26 16.74
N TYR A 233 2.46 1.03 15.96
CA TYR A 233 1.42 2.03 15.72
C TYR A 233 0.74 2.44 17.04
N SER A 234 0.45 1.46 17.92
CA SER A 234 -0.18 1.74 19.22
C SER A 234 0.71 2.58 20.13
N GLY A 235 2.01 2.33 20.13
CA GLY A 235 2.99 2.95 21.04
C GLY A 235 3.64 4.23 20.53
N SER A 236 3.41 4.58 19.26
CA SER A 236 3.96 5.79 18.65
C SER A 236 3.04 7.00 18.83
N ASP A 237 3.65 8.18 18.90
CA ASP A 237 2.94 9.46 19.01
C ASP A 237 2.65 10.07 17.63
N LEU A 238 3.43 9.67 16.61
CA LEU A 238 3.29 10.16 15.24
C LEU A 238 3.76 9.10 14.24
N PHE A 239 2.97 8.84 13.23
CA PHE A 239 3.40 8.14 12.01
C PHE A 239 3.87 9.19 11.00
N PHE A 240 5.17 9.19 10.70
CA PHE A 240 5.78 10.09 9.74
C PHE A 240 6.13 9.36 8.44
N PHE A 241 5.41 9.68 7.37
CA PHE A 241 5.51 9.01 6.09
C PHE A 241 5.87 10.00 4.96
N PRO A 242 7.12 10.48 4.88
CA PRO A 242 7.56 11.49 3.92
C PRO A 242 7.78 10.94 2.50
N THR A 243 6.99 9.95 2.09
CA THR A 243 7.11 9.28 0.79
C THR A 243 6.97 10.26 -0.37
N LEU A 244 7.68 10.01 -1.48
CA LEU A 244 7.72 10.86 -2.67
C LEU A 244 6.74 10.39 -3.75
N GLU A 245 6.38 9.12 -3.75
CA GLU A 245 5.45 8.51 -4.70
C GLU A 245 4.81 7.26 -4.11
N GLU A 246 3.52 7.08 -4.35
CA GLU A 246 2.73 5.91 -3.94
C GLU A 246 1.66 5.57 -4.98
N THR A 247 1.15 4.35 -4.91
CA THR A 247 -0.12 4.00 -5.54
C THR A 247 -1.30 4.17 -4.57
N GLU A 248 -1.08 3.97 -3.26
CA GLU A 248 -2.00 4.26 -2.15
C GLU A 248 -1.23 4.50 -0.85
N GLY A 249 -0.39 3.52 -0.45
CA GLY A 249 0.29 3.48 0.84
C GLY A 249 -0.54 2.77 1.90
N ILE A 250 -0.64 1.43 1.86
CA ILE A 250 -1.40 0.62 2.85
C ILE A 250 -1.02 0.97 4.29
N VAL A 251 0.26 1.23 4.57
CA VAL A 251 0.75 1.65 5.89
C VAL A 251 0.10 2.94 6.40
N MET A 252 -0.41 3.78 5.49
CA MET A 252 -1.21 4.96 5.83
C MET A 252 -2.58 4.54 6.39
N LEU A 253 -3.26 3.61 5.71
CA LEU A 253 -4.54 3.07 6.17
C LEU A 253 -4.36 2.35 7.52
N GLU A 254 -3.24 1.62 7.70
CA GLU A 254 -2.89 0.96 8.95
C GLU A 254 -2.73 1.97 10.09
N ALA A 255 -1.93 3.03 9.89
CA ALA A 255 -1.70 4.06 10.90
C ALA A 255 -3.01 4.77 11.30
N MET A 256 -3.85 5.10 10.31
CA MET A 256 -5.15 5.75 10.54
C MET A 256 -6.14 4.82 11.25
N ALA A 257 -6.16 3.52 10.92
CA ALA A 257 -6.98 2.51 11.61
C ALA A 257 -6.55 2.30 13.07
N MET A 258 -5.25 2.47 13.36
CA MET A 258 -4.67 2.41 14.71
C MET A 258 -4.76 3.74 15.46
N GLU A 259 -5.46 4.73 14.91
CA GLU A 259 -5.63 6.07 15.47
C GLU A 259 -4.29 6.75 15.84
N THR A 260 -3.24 6.48 15.06
CA THR A 260 -1.95 7.14 15.17
C THR A 260 -1.97 8.42 14.35
N PRO A 261 -1.65 9.59 14.90
CA PRO A 261 -1.56 10.83 14.12
C PRO A 261 -0.60 10.68 12.94
N VAL A 262 -0.92 11.28 11.81
CA VAL A 262 -0.16 11.12 10.57
C VAL A 262 0.38 12.44 10.06
N LEU A 263 1.68 12.47 9.78
CA LEU A 263 2.35 13.50 8.97
C LEU A 263 2.90 12.85 7.70
N THR A 264 2.50 13.36 6.55
CA THR A 264 2.94 12.83 5.25
C THR A 264 3.37 13.92 4.29
N ARG A 265 3.96 13.54 3.16
CA ARG A 265 4.24 14.48 2.07
C ARG A 265 2.94 14.80 1.32
N ASP A 266 2.81 16.07 0.90
CA ASP A 266 1.76 16.50 0.00
C ASP A 266 2.11 16.06 -1.43
N ILE A 267 1.55 14.91 -1.84
CA ILE A 267 1.75 14.29 -3.15
C ILE A 267 0.41 13.99 -3.84
N PRO A 268 0.39 13.94 -5.19
CA PRO A 268 -0.85 13.82 -5.96
C PRO A 268 -1.71 12.59 -5.63
N VAL A 269 -1.13 11.48 -5.17
CA VAL A 269 -1.89 10.28 -4.79
C VAL A 269 -2.88 10.55 -3.66
N TYR A 270 -2.63 11.56 -2.84
CA TYR A 270 -3.46 11.91 -1.68
C TYR A 270 -4.52 12.97 -1.98
N GLU A 271 -4.57 13.49 -3.22
CA GLU A 271 -5.62 14.40 -3.63
C GLU A 271 -7.00 13.75 -3.63
N GLY A 272 -7.97 14.45 -3.05
CA GLY A 272 -9.38 14.03 -3.05
C GLY A 272 -9.77 13.00 -1.99
N TRP A 273 -8.81 12.48 -1.19
CA TRP A 273 -9.13 11.60 -0.08
C TRP A 273 -8.40 11.91 1.23
N LEU A 274 -7.16 12.42 1.23
CA LEU A 274 -6.51 12.93 2.43
C LEU A 274 -6.51 14.45 2.44
N GLU A 275 -7.07 15.05 3.48
CA GLU A 275 -7.18 16.50 3.65
C GLU A 275 -6.22 16.98 4.73
N HIS A 276 -5.37 17.98 4.39
CA HIS A 276 -4.48 18.62 5.34
C HIS A 276 -5.27 19.33 6.45
N GLY A 277 -4.89 19.06 7.71
CA GLY A 277 -5.54 19.67 8.87
C GLY A 277 -6.93 19.11 9.22
N ARG A 278 -7.37 18.07 8.50
CA ARG A 278 -8.63 17.37 8.79
C ARG A 278 -8.43 15.88 9.05
N THR A 279 -7.78 15.16 8.14
CA THR A 279 -7.52 13.73 8.29
C THR A 279 -6.04 13.44 8.58
N VAL A 280 -5.14 14.21 8.00
CA VAL A 280 -3.69 14.10 8.18
C VAL A 280 -3.04 15.49 8.11
N TYR A 281 -1.79 15.59 8.56
CA TYR A 281 -0.96 16.74 8.26
C TYR A 281 -0.10 16.46 7.02
N LYS A 282 0.00 17.44 6.11
CA LYS A 282 0.78 17.34 4.88
C LYS A 282 1.84 18.41 4.83
N GLY A 283 3.07 18.04 4.46
CA GLY A 283 4.17 18.97 4.21
C GLY A 283 4.77 18.74 2.83
N ARG A 284 5.28 19.77 2.19
CA ARG A 284 5.90 19.70 0.85
C ARG A 284 7.35 19.29 0.88
N GLY A 285 8.03 19.50 2.01
CA GLY A 285 9.44 19.21 2.17
C GLY A 285 9.92 19.38 3.61
N GLN A 286 11.23 19.36 3.80
CA GLN A 286 11.86 19.38 5.12
C GLN A 286 11.46 20.57 5.98
N GLU A 287 11.31 21.76 5.41
CA GLU A 287 10.90 22.98 6.14
C GLU A 287 9.49 22.83 6.73
N ASP A 288 8.53 22.31 5.95
CA ASP A 288 7.18 22.04 6.45
C ASP A 288 7.19 20.94 7.50
N PHE A 289 7.95 19.87 7.29
CA PHE A 289 8.08 18.79 8.27
C PHE A 289 8.69 19.29 9.57
N ALA A 290 9.73 20.12 9.49
CA ALA A 290 10.37 20.74 10.66
C ALA A 290 9.39 21.60 11.48
N ARG A 291 8.48 22.29 10.83
CA ARG A 291 7.45 23.09 11.51
C ARG A 291 6.33 22.21 12.08
N LEU A 292 5.78 21.26 11.27
CA LEU A 292 4.61 20.49 11.64
C LEU A 292 4.89 19.41 12.69
N LEU A 293 6.03 18.72 12.60
CA LEU A 293 6.37 17.59 13.46
C LEU A 293 6.34 17.95 14.95
N PRO A 294 7.07 19.00 15.43
CA PRO A 294 6.99 19.39 16.84
C PRO A 294 5.61 19.94 17.22
N ASP A 295 4.90 20.65 16.33
CA ASP A 295 3.57 21.18 16.64
C ASP A 295 2.54 20.05 16.85
N ILE A 296 2.65 18.95 16.11
CA ILE A 296 1.81 17.76 16.31
C ILE A 296 2.19 17.05 17.61
N LEU A 297 3.47 16.79 17.86
CA LEU A 297 3.95 16.02 18.99
C LEU A 297 3.72 16.73 20.34
N GLU A 298 3.80 18.05 20.35
CA GLU A 298 3.59 18.90 21.54
C GLU A 298 2.10 19.29 21.74
N GLY A 299 1.21 18.79 20.86
CA GLY A 299 -0.22 19.06 20.96
C GLY A 299 -0.63 20.51 20.66
N ARG A 300 0.22 21.28 19.94
CA ARG A 300 -0.11 22.63 19.47
C ARG A 300 -1.08 22.63 18.31
N LEU A 301 -1.19 21.49 17.61
CA LEU A 301 -2.15 21.26 16.54
C LEU A 301 -3.21 20.22 16.96
N PRO A 302 -4.45 20.30 16.44
CA PRO A 302 -5.51 19.33 16.72
C PRO A 302 -5.11 17.89 16.41
N ARG A 303 -5.61 16.95 17.22
CA ARG A 303 -5.46 15.52 16.92
C ARG A 303 -6.51 15.10 15.90
N LEU A 304 -6.08 14.67 14.72
CA LEU A 304 -6.95 14.40 13.56
C LEU A 304 -7.40 12.93 13.46
N THR A 305 -7.12 12.11 14.47
CA THR A 305 -7.29 10.65 14.41
C THR A 305 -8.73 10.19 14.24
N GLU A 306 -9.70 10.93 14.78
CA GLU A 306 -11.13 10.59 14.65
C GLU A 306 -11.61 10.70 13.20
N GLU A 307 -11.32 11.82 12.52
CA GLU A 307 -11.67 12.01 11.12
C GLU A 307 -10.89 11.05 10.20
N ALA A 308 -9.62 10.79 10.54
CA ALA A 308 -8.81 9.78 9.85
C ALA A 308 -9.43 8.38 9.99
N TYR A 309 -9.88 8.00 11.19
CA TYR A 309 -10.54 6.72 11.43
C TYR A 309 -11.86 6.60 10.66
N ARG A 310 -12.69 7.64 10.62
CA ARG A 310 -13.93 7.67 9.81
C ARG A 310 -13.63 7.43 8.32
N LEU A 311 -12.57 8.05 7.81
CA LEU A 311 -12.16 7.86 6.42
C LEU A 311 -11.78 6.39 6.13
N VAL A 312 -11.05 5.73 7.02
CA VAL A 312 -10.68 4.32 6.79
C VAL A 312 -11.84 3.35 6.98
N GLN A 313 -12.91 3.72 7.69
CA GLN A 313 -14.14 2.93 7.73
C GLN A 313 -14.80 2.81 6.35
N GLU A 314 -14.68 3.84 5.49
CA GLU A 314 -15.14 3.80 4.10
C GLU A 314 -14.28 2.86 3.23
N ASN A 315 -13.06 2.55 3.67
CA ASN A 315 -12.13 1.64 3.01
C ASN A 315 -12.00 0.29 3.75
N SER A 316 -13.00 -0.09 4.55
CA SER A 316 -12.99 -1.38 5.23
C SER A 316 -13.01 -2.54 4.23
N ILE A 317 -12.35 -3.66 4.56
CA ILE A 317 -12.33 -4.86 3.71
C ILE A 317 -13.73 -5.39 3.39
N THR A 318 -14.73 -5.14 4.23
CA THR A 318 -16.14 -5.49 3.94
C THR A 318 -16.66 -4.68 2.75
N LYS A 319 -16.53 -3.34 2.78
CA LYS A 319 -16.92 -2.49 1.65
C LYS A 319 -16.14 -2.79 0.37
N ILE A 320 -14.85 -3.10 0.51
CA ILE A 320 -14.04 -3.52 -0.63
C ILE A 320 -14.53 -4.85 -1.20
N GLY A 321 -14.94 -5.80 -0.34
CA GLY A 321 -15.54 -7.07 -0.77
C GLY A 321 -16.81 -6.88 -1.59
N ASP A 322 -17.72 -6.02 -1.12
CA ASP A 322 -18.96 -5.70 -1.84
C ASP A 322 -18.68 -5.06 -3.21
N ALA A 323 -17.72 -4.13 -3.26
CA ALA A 323 -17.30 -3.51 -4.51
C ALA A 323 -16.66 -4.52 -5.49
N LEU A 324 -15.83 -5.44 -4.99
CA LEU A 324 -15.25 -6.51 -5.80
C LEU A 324 -16.32 -7.44 -6.36
N ALA A 325 -17.34 -7.80 -5.56
CA ALA A 325 -18.46 -8.58 -6.02
C ALA A 325 -19.14 -7.94 -7.24
N GLY A 326 -19.44 -6.65 -7.14
CA GLY A 326 -20.03 -5.89 -8.25
C GLY A 326 -19.15 -5.84 -9.50
N ILE A 327 -17.83 -5.65 -9.34
CA ILE A 327 -16.88 -5.67 -10.47
C ILE A 327 -16.88 -7.06 -11.14
N TYR A 328 -16.84 -8.13 -10.35
CA TYR A 328 -16.79 -9.50 -10.88
C TYR A 328 -18.09 -9.88 -11.59
N GLU A 329 -19.25 -9.50 -11.06
CA GLU A 329 -20.54 -9.72 -11.71
C GLU A 329 -20.62 -8.98 -13.05
N GLY A 330 -20.11 -7.75 -13.10
CA GLY A 330 -20.03 -6.95 -14.31
C GLY A 330 -19.27 -7.61 -15.45
N LEU A 331 -18.20 -8.38 -15.15
CA LEU A 331 -17.41 -9.10 -16.15
C LEU A 331 -18.19 -10.17 -16.92
N PHE A 332 -19.29 -10.66 -16.37
CA PHE A 332 -20.16 -11.69 -17.00
C PHE A 332 -21.47 -11.12 -17.53
N ALA A 333 -21.83 -9.88 -17.18
CA ALA A 333 -23.08 -9.26 -17.63
C ALA A 333 -23.06 -8.95 -19.14
N GLU A 334 -21.93 -8.49 -19.65
CA GLU A 334 -21.73 -8.19 -21.07
C GLU A 334 -21.86 -9.42 -21.96
N GLU A 335 -21.32 -10.56 -21.55
CA GLU A 335 -21.45 -11.82 -22.32
C GLU A 335 -22.90 -12.33 -22.36
N LYS A 336 -23.66 -12.14 -21.28
CA LYS A 336 -25.08 -12.51 -21.26
C LYS A 336 -25.90 -11.64 -22.18
N ALA A 337 -25.56 -10.36 -22.32
CA ALA A 337 -26.23 -9.43 -23.22
C ALA A 337 -25.90 -9.75 -24.69
N GLU A 338 -24.66 -10.03 -25.02
CA GLU A 338 -24.25 -10.45 -26.37
C GLU A 338 -24.85 -11.80 -26.78
N SER A 339 -24.87 -12.77 -25.87
CA SER A 339 -25.48 -14.10 -26.11
C SER A 339 -26.98 -14.01 -26.34
N LYS A 340 -27.70 -13.12 -25.65
CA LYS A 340 -29.13 -12.87 -25.88
C LYS A 340 -29.40 -12.21 -27.23
N ASN A 341 -28.54 -11.28 -27.65
CA ASN A 341 -28.68 -10.62 -28.96
C ASN A 341 -28.40 -11.58 -30.13
N LEU A 342 -27.47 -12.53 -29.96
CA LEU A 342 -27.18 -13.56 -30.94
C LEU A 342 -28.29 -14.65 -31.04
N GLN A 343 -29.10 -14.83 -30.01
CA GLN A 343 -30.24 -15.77 -30.03
C GLN A 343 -31.51 -15.15 -30.60
N LEU A 344 -31.50 -13.83 -30.83
CA LEU A 344 -32.63 -13.08 -31.40
C LEU A 344 -32.43 -12.74 -32.90
N LEU A 345 -31.30 -13.16 -33.48
CA LEU A 345 -30.98 -13.11 -34.92
C LEU A 345 -31.08 -14.53 -35.53
#